data_32043f53c89fa14a7af33718a820fd2e
#
_entry.id   32043f53c89fa14a7af33718a820fd2e
#
_cell.length_a   1.000
_cell.length_b   1.000
_cell.length_c   1.000
_cell.angle_alpha   90.00
_cell.angle_beta   90.00
_cell.angle_gamma   90.00
#
_symmetry.space_group_name_H-M   'P 1'
#
loop_
_entity.id
_entity.type
_entity.pdbx_description
1 polymer ?
#
loop_
_entity_poly.entity_id
_entity_poly.type
_entity_poly.pdbx_seq_one_letter_code
_entity_poly.pdbx_strand_id
1 'polypeptide(L)'
;AKCHLIHPDHDGALLEELFTREGCGTQIVQTPSAQLRPAQLIDIHGILALIEPLEATGALVKRSRELIESELNRFWVIVQEGLIIGCGALYPFHHGAEIACLATDPLHRDLDHGDRLLKALIASAKAQGIDRVFVLTTQTAHWFKERGFEATSVTELPEDKQDLYNWQRNAKVF
;
A
#
# COMPACT_ATOMS: atom_id res chain seq x y z
N ALA A 1 -4.10 -25.38 7.02
CA ALA A 1 -3.45 -25.89 8.24
C ALA A 1 -2.23 -25.02 8.54
N LYS A 2 -2.01 -24.71 9.82
CA LYS A 2 -0.84 -24.00 10.32
C LYS A 2 -0.06 -24.93 11.23
N CYS A 3 1.25 -24.90 11.16
CA CYS A 3 2.15 -25.62 12.06
C CYS A 3 3.15 -24.61 12.62
N HIS A 4 3.35 -24.62 13.92
CA HIS A 4 4.32 -23.75 14.60
C HIS A 4 5.47 -24.59 15.12
N LEU A 5 6.69 -24.23 14.81
CA LEU A 5 7.92 -24.80 15.36
C LEU A 5 8.47 -23.81 16.38
N ILE A 6 8.46 -24.20 17.64
CA ILE A 6 8.96 -23.40 18.77
C ILE A 6 10.11 -24.13 19.45
N HIS A 7 11.03 -23.36 20.06
CA HIS A 7 12.15 -23.94 20.82
C HIS A 7 11.66 -24.49 22.15
N PRO A 8 11.97 -25.72 22.53
CA PRO A 8 11.44 -26.36 23.72
C PRO A 8 11.94 -25.74 25.04
N ASP A 9 13.12 -25.13 25.02
CA ASP A 9 13.75 -24.56 26.23
C ASP A 9 13.39 -23.08 26.46
N HIS A 10 12.55 -22.50 25.59
CA HIS A 10 12.08 -21.12 25.78
C HIS A 10 10.79 -21.13 26.62
N ASP A 11 10.90 -20.75 27.87
CA ASP A 11 9.74 -20.65 28.79
C ASP A 11 8.75 -19.60 28.29
N GLY A 12 7.48 -19.98 28.19
CA GLY A 12 6.43 -19.12 27.63
C GLY A 12 6.37 -19.04 26.10
N ALA A 13 7.25 -19.74 25.37
CA ALA A 13 7.31 -19.70 23.89
C ALA A 13 5.96 -19.91 23.20
N LEU A 14 5.13 -20.82 23.72
CA LEU A 14 3.81 -21.08 23.15
C LEU A 14 2.88 -19.87 23.28
N LEU A 15 2.92 -19.17 24.40
CA LEU A 15 2.10 -17.97 24.62
C LEU A 15 2.60 -16.81 23.75
N GLU A 16 3.91 -16.63 23.67
CA GLU A 16 4.51 -15.63 22.81
C GLU A 16 4.18 -15.87 21.34
N GLU A 17 4.33 -17.11 20.86
CA GLU A 17 4.03 -17.49 19.48
C GLU A 17 2.56 -17.30 19.10
N LEU A 18 1.62 -17.59 20.02
CA LEU A 18 0.20 -17.55 19.73
C LEU A 18 -0.47 -16.19 19.98
N PHE A 19 0.09 -15.38 20.89
CA PHE A 19 -0.54 -14.13 21.36
C PHE A 19 0.22 -12.86 21.04
N THR A 20 1.42 -12.96 20.44
CA THR A 20 2.15 -11.80 19.95
C THR A 20 2.17 -11.78 18.41
N ARG A 21 2.37 -10.60 17.84
CA ARG A 21 2.45 -10.41 16.38
C ARG A 21 3.73 -11.01 15.81
N GLU A 22 4.82 -10.90 16.53
CA GLU A 22 6.16 -11.32 16.06
C GLU A 22 6.41 -12.79 16.31
N GLY A 23 5.79 -13.35 17.37
CA GLY A 23 6.05 -14.72 17.79
C GLY A 23 7.50 -14.95 18.22
N CYS A 24 7.87 -16.17 18.53
CA CYS A 24 9.25 -16.56 18.82
C CYS A 24 9.69 -17.81 18.07
N GLY A 25 8.82 -18.32 17.16
CA GLY A 25 9.04 -19.55 16.43
C GLY A 25 9.02 -19.39 14.91
N THR A 26 8.88 -20.52 14.23
CA THR A 26 8.69 -20.57 12.77
C THR A 26 7.29 -21.09 12.46
N GLN A 27 6.49 -20.27 11.78
CA GLN A 27 5.18 -20.69 11.32
C GLN A 27 5.29 -21.28 9.90
N ILE A 28 4.81 -22.52 9.73
CA ILE A 28 4.67 -23.17 8.44
C ILE A 28 3.20 -23.15 8.05
N VAL A 29 2.87 -22.50 6.94
CA VAL A 29 1.51 -22.41 6.41
C VAL A 29 1.43 -23.05 5.03
N GLN A 30 0.29 -23.70 4.76
CA GLN A 30 0.09 -24.40 3.47
C GLN A 30 -0.06 -23.43 2.30
N THR A 31 -0.56 -22.24 2.56
CA THR A 31 -0.64 -21.14 1.58
C THR A 31 -0.65 -19.82 2.36
N PRO A 32 0.21 -18.86 2.04
CA PRO A 32 0.08 -17.51 2.56
C PRO A 32 -1.25 -16.93 2.08
N SER A 33 -2.22 -16.79 2.96
CA SER A 33 -3.57 -16.35 2.58
C SER A 33 -3.69 -14.82 2.52
N ALA A 34 -2.70 -14.15 1.97
CA ALA A 34 -2.78 -12.72 1.74
C ALA A 34 -3.81 -12.40 0.63
N GLN A 35 -4.94 -11.84 1.00
CA GLN A 35 -6.04 -11.48 0.10
C GLN A 35 -5.91 -10.04 -0.35
N LEU A 36 -5.90 -9.83 -1.65
CA LEU A 36 -5.98 -8.51 -2.29
C LEU A 36 -7.45 -8.23 -2.63
N ARG A 37 -8.00 -7.12 -2.11
CA ARG A 37 -9.39 -6.73 -2.32
C ARG A 37 -9.58 -5.22 -2.15
N PRO A 38 -10.71 -4.65 -2.62
CA PRO A 38 -11.12 -3.30 -2.24
C PRO A 38 -11.23 -3.15 -0.72
N ALA A 39 -10.90 -1.96 -0.23
CA ALA A 39 -10.97 -1.66 1.20
C ALA A 39 -12.41 -1.59 1.71
N GLN A 40 -12.61 -1.90 2.98
CA GLN A 40 -13.86 -1.85 3.71
C GLN A 40 -13.72 -0.97 4.95
N LEU A 41 -14.82 -0.53 5.55
CA LEU A 41 -14.80 0.35 6.73
C LEU A 41 -13.95 -0.20 7.88
N ILE A 42 -13.95 -1.51 8.07
CA ILE A 42 -13.15 -2.20 9.10
C ILE A 42 -11.63 -2.04 8.88
N ASP A 43 -11.20 -1.78 7.63
CA ASP A 43 -9.77 -1.71 7.28
C ASP A 43 -9.15 -0.33 7.59
N ILE A 44 -9.95 0.70 7.85
CA ILE A 44 -9.47 2.09 8.01
C ILE A 44 -8.39 2.20 9.08
N HIS A 45 -8.59 1.56 10.23
CA HIS A 45 -7.60 1.56 11.30
C HIS A 45 -6.27 0.93 10.85
N GLY A 46 -6.32 -0.20 10.16
CA GLY A 46 -5.14 -0.88 9.64
C GLY A 46 -4.43 -0.06 8.54
N ILE A 47 -5.19 0.60 7.66
CA ILE A 47 -4.64 1.52 6.64
C ILE A 47 -3.89 2.66 7.33
N LEU A 48 -4.51 3.33 8.30
CA LEU A 48 -3.89 4.43 9.05
C LEU A 48 -2.59 3.99 9.74
N ALA A 49 -2.63 2.86 10.46
CA ALA A 49 -1.45 2.33 11.15
C ALA A 49 -0.30 2.01 10.17
N LEU A 50 -0.62 1.55 8.95
CA LEU A 50 0.37 1.24 7.92
C LEU A 50 0.99 2.50 7.30
N ILE A 51 0.22 3.58 7.08
CA ILE A 51 0.70 4.78 6.40
C ILE A 51 1.33 5.80 7.36
N GLU A 52 0.95 5.83 8.64
CA GLU A 52 1.41 6.82 9.62
C GLU A 52 2.96 6.94 9.69
N PRO A 53 3.76 5.87 9.73
CA PRO A 53 5.21 5.97 9.71
C PRO A 53 5.76 6.61 8.42
N LEU A 54 5.10 6.37 7.28
CA LEU A 54 5.47 6.92 5.98
C LEU A 54 5.08 8.40 5.84
N GLU A 55 3.99 8.80 6.46
CA GLU A 55 3.58 10.20 6.59
C GLU A 55 4.55 10.99 7.48
N ALA A 56 4.98 10.41 8.60
CA ALA A 56 5.94 11.01 9.53
C ALA A 56 7.30 11.28 8.85
N THR A 57 7.72 10.42 7.92
CA THR A 57 8.97 10.60 7.14
C THR A 57 8.79 11.47 5.89
N GLY A 58 7.56 11.93 5.59
CA GLY A 58 7.25 12.70 4.37
C GLY A 58 7.22 11.86 3.08
N ALA A 59 7.32 10.54 3.17
CA ALA A 59 7.18 9.65 2.02
C ALA A 59 5.76 9.67 1.45
N LEU A 60 4.75 9.76 2.33
CA LEU A 60 3.36 9.94 1.97
C LEU A 60 2.82 11.30 2.43
N VAL A 61 1.75 11.76 1.79
CA VAL A 61 0.99 12.95 2.23
C VAL A 61 0.09 12.53 3.40
N LYS A 62 0.07 13.35 4.45
CA LYS A 62 -0.77 13.10 5.61
C LYS A 62 -2.26 13.09 5.25
N ARG A 63 -2.98 12.09 5.75
CA ARG A 63 -4.41 11.90 5.54
C ARG A 63 -5.11 11.74 6.88
N SER A 64 -6.22 12.47 7.06
CA SER A 64 -7.07 12.26 8.23
C SER A 64 -7.92 10.99 8.06
N ARG A 65 -8.43 10.49 9.17
CA ARG A 65 -9.36 9.37 9.19
C ARG A 65 -10.60 9.68 8.35
N GLU A 66 -11.17 10.86 8.51
CA GLU A 66 -12.36 11.32 7.80
C GLU A 66 -12.14 11.34 6.29
N LEU A 67 -10.94 11.74 5.85
CA LEU A 67 -10.59 11.72 4.43
C LEU A 67 -10.55 10.29 3.89
N ILE A 68 -9.90 9.36 4.60
CA ILE A 68 -9.86 7.95 4.18
C ILE A 68 -11.27 7.34 4.18
N GLU A 69 -12.11 7.65 5.17
CA GLU A 69 -13.50 7.19 5.21
C GLU A 69 -14.30 7.67 3.99
N SER A 70 -14.17 8.95 3.64
CA SER A 70 -14.88 9.54 2.49
C SER A 70 -14.40 9.01 1.13
N GLU A 71 -13.16 8.58 1.04
CA GLU A 71 -12.50 8.10 -0.18
C GLU A 71 -12.25 6.60 -0.19
N LEU A 72 -12.85 5.84 0.71
CA LEU A 72 -12.56 4.42 0.94
C LEU A 72 -12.74 3.55 -0.31
N ASN A 73 -13.66 3.91 -1.18
CA ASN A 73 -13.93 3.24 -2.45
C ASN A 73 -12.75 3.32 -3.44
N ARG A 74 -11.78 4.20 -3.21
CA ARG A 74 -10.55 4.34 -4.00
C ARG A 74 -9.43 3.43 -3.52
N PHE A 75 -9.56 2.86 -2.31
CA PHE A 75 -8.51 2.09 -1.67
C PHE A 75 -8.62 0.59 -1.96
N TRP A 76 -7.46 -0.01 -2.19
CA TRP A 76 -7.24 -1.45 -2.22
C TRP A 76 -6.32 -1.85 -1.08
N VAL A 77 -6.55 -3.02 -0.51
CA VAL A 77 -5.76 -3.55 0.60
C VAL A 77 -5.32 -4.98 0.35
N ILE A 78 -4.19 -5.34 0.93
CA ILE A 78 -3.78 -6.72 1.11
C ILE A 78 -3.95 -7.05 2.58
N VAL A 79 -4.76 -8.07 2.84
CA VAL A 79 -5.09 -8.54 4.19
C VAL A 79 -4.50 -9.92 4.39
N GLN A 80 -3.74 -10.09 5.45
CA GLN A 80 -3.24 -11.38 5.89
C GLN A 80 -3.57 -11.56 7.37
N GLU A 81 -4.29 -12.64 7.70
CA GLU A 81 -4.68 -12.96 9.08
C GLU A 81 -5.39 -11.84 9.83
N GLY A 82 -6.19 -11.05 9.11
CA GLY A 82 -6.90 -9.89 9.65
C GLY A 82 -6.07 -8.61 9.75
N LEU A 83 -4.78 -8.66 9.41
CA LEU A 83 -3.89 -7.49 9.39
C LEU A 83 -3.80 -6.88 7.99
N ILE A 84 -3.79 -5.57 7.91
CA ILE A 84 -3.50 -4.84 6.68
C ILE A 84 -1.99 -4.80 6.50
N ILE A 85 -1.48 -5.55 5.51
CA ILE A 85 -0.05 -5.63 5.19
C ILE A 85 0.32 -4.85 3.93
N GLY A 86 -0.66 -4.30 3.25
CA GLY A 86 -0.45 -3.42 2.11
C GLY A 86 -1.71 -2.62 1.79
N CYS A 87 -1.53 -1.40 1.29
CA CYS A 87 -2.61 -0.58 0.75
C CYS A 87 -2.14 0.25 -0.43
N GLY A 88 -3.10 0.73 -1.22
CA GLY A 88 -2.89 1.67 -2.30
C GLY A 88 -4.22 2.27 -2.73
N ALA A 89 -4.20 3.44 -3.35
CA ALA A 89 -5.41 4.13 -3.79
C ALA A 89 -5.29 4.60 -5.23
N LEU A 90 -6.42 4.62 -5.94
CA LEU A 90 -6.55 5.13 -7.30
C LEU A 90 -7.43 6.39 -7.30
N TYR A 91 -6.86 7.50 -7.73
CA TYR A 91 -7.54 8.79 -7.85
C TYR A 91 -7.76 9.14 -9.32
N PRO A 92 -8.98 8.98 -9.87
CA PRO A 92 -9.29 9.38 -11.23
C PRO A 92 -9.26 10.91 -11.39
N PHE A 93 -8.72 11.35 -12.53
CA PHE A 93 -8.71 12.73 -13.02
C PHE A 93 -9.23 12.75 -14.46
N HIS A 94 -9.43 13.94 -15.04
CA HIS A 94 -10.04 14.08 -16.35
C HIS A 94 -9.29 13.33 -17.47
N HIS A 95 -7.95 13.28 -17.42
CA HIS A 95 -7.10 12.62 -18.42
C HIS A 95 -6.08 11.66 -17.80
N GLY A 96 -6.52 10.82 -16.85
CA GLY A 96 -5.64 9.84 -16.22
C GLY A 96 -6.05 9.52 -14.79
N ALA A 97 -5.23 8.75 -14.09
CA ALA A 97 -5.42 8.49 -12.67
C ALA A 97 -4.09 8.48 -11.91
N GLU A 98 -4.10 9.04 -10.71
CA GLU A 98 -2.98 8.92 -9.79
C GLU A 98 -3.08 7.60 -9.00
N ILE A 99 -2.00 6.85 -9.00
CA ILE A 99 -1.79 5.78 -8.01
C ILE A 99 -1.06 6.42 -6.83
N ALA A 100 -1.75 6.49 -5.71
CA ALA A 100 -1.26 7.14 -4.50
C ALA A 100 -1.33 6.20 -3.30
N CYS A 101 -0.73 6.63 -2.19
CA CYS A 101 -0.78 5.91 -0.91
C CYS A 101 -0.34 4.44 -1.00
N LEU A 102 0.57 4.12 -1.93
CA LEU A 102 1.09 2.76 -2.09
C LEU A 102 2.07 2.47 -0.95
N ALA A 103 1.67 1.57 -0.06
CA ALA A 103 2.42 1.20 1.14
C ALA A 103 2.35 -0.30 1.37
N THR A 104 3.44 -0.86 1.88
CA THR A 104 3.53 -2.26 2.32
C THR A 104 4.20 -2.34 3.68
N ASP A 105 3.78 -3.27 4.50
CA ASP A 105 4.39 -3.54 5.80
C ASP A 105 5.87 -3.94 5.58
N PRO A 106 6.81 -3.28 6.28
CA PRO A 106 8.23 -3.59 6.18
C PRO A 106 8.59 -5.06 6.42
N LEU A 107 7.86 -5.75 7.29
CA LEU A 107 8.06 -7.17 7.61
C LEU A 107 7.61 -8.11 6.47
N HIS A 108 6.86 -7.59 5.48
CA HIS A 108 6.29 -8.36 4.38
C HIS A 108 6.76 -7.87 3.00
N ARG A 109 7.86 -7.10 2.92
CA ARG A 109 8.30 -6.46 1.66
C ARG A 109 8.76 -7.44 0.58
N ASP A 110 9.31 -8.59 0.97
CA ASP A 110 9.89 -9.57 0.04
C ASP A 110 8.85 -10.47 -0.66
N LEU A 111 7.54 -10.21 -0.44
CA LEU A 111 6.45 -11.05 -0.94
C LEU A 111 5.68 -10.44 -2.13
N ASP A 112 6.27 -9.59 -2.94
CA ASP A 112 5.68 -8.95 -4.14
C ASP A 112 4.34 -8.22 -3.91
N HIS A 113 4.04 -7.85 -2.67
CA HIS A 113 2.77 -7.20 -2.32
C HIS A 113 2.60 -5.84 -3.00
N GLY A 114 3.68 -5.07 -3.14
CA GLY A 114 3.69 -3.80 -3.89
C GLY A 114 3.30 -4.00 -5.35
N ASP A 115 3.85 -5.03 -6.00
CA ASP A 115 3.53 -5.38 -7.39
C ASP A 115 2.09 -5.83 -7.57
N ARG A 116 1.59 -6.62 -6.63
CA ARG A 116 0.19 -7.07 -6.65
C ARG A 116 -0.78 -5.90 -6.52
N LEU A 117 -0.52 -4.95 -5.61
CA LEU A 117 -1.29 -3.72 -5.45
C LEU A 117 -1.22 -2.86 -6.71
N LEU A 118 -0.03 -2.61 -7.23
CA LEU A 118 0.17 -1.82 -8.44
C LEU A 118 -0.62 -2.39 -9.62
N LYS A 119 -0.51 -3.70 -9.86
CA LYS A 119 -1.25 -4.40 -10.93
C LYS A 119 -2.76 -4.29 -10.75
N ALA A 120 -3.26 -4.42 -9.53
CA ALA A 120 -4.69 -4.30 -9.24
C ALA A 120 -5.22 -2.88 -9.48
N LEU A 121 -4.46 -1.86 -9.07
CA LEU A 121 -4.81 -0.45 -9.29
C LEU A 121 -4.80 -0.11 -10.79
N ILE A 122 -3.80 -0.58 -11.54
CA ILE A 122 -3.75 -0.42 -13.01
C ILE A 122 -4.94 -1.13 -13.67
N ALA A 123 -5.26 -2.35 -13.23
CA ALA A 123 -6.42 -3.09 -13.75
C ALA A 123 -7.74 -2.36 -13.43
N SER A 124 -7.85 -1.78 -12.24
CA SER A 124 -9.00 -0.97 -11.84
C SER A 124 -9.13 0.31 -12.68
N ALA A 125 -8.00 0.99 -12.99
CA ALA A 125 -7.99 2.14 -13.89
C ALA A 125 -8.49 1.75 -15.29
N LYS A 126 -7.96 0.68 -15.86
CA LYS A 126 -8.39 0.16 -17.19
C LYS A 126 -9.87 -0.20 -17.21
N ALA A 127 -10.39 -0.83 -16.15
CA ALA A 127 -11.80 -1.17 -16.06
C ALA A 127 -12.72 0.08 -16.02
N GLN A 128 -12.18 1.22 -15.61
CA GLN A 128 -12.85 2.52 -15.63
C GLN A 128 -12.63 3.30 -16.95
N GLY A 129 -11.96 2.70 -17.95
CA GLY A 129 -11.65 3.33 -19.23
C GLY A 129 -10.51 4.36 -19.14
N ILE A 130 -9.65 4.27 -18.11
CA ILE A 130 -8.51 5.15 -17.92
C ILE A 130 -7.26 4.48 -18.48
N ASP A 131 -6.69 5.05 -19.54
CA ASP A 131 -5.54 4.49 -20.26
C ASP A 131 -4.19 4.97 -19.69
N ARG A 132 -4.18 6.06 -18.94
CA ARG A 132 -2.97 6.67 -18.39
C ARG A 132 -3.01 6.67 -16.87
N VAL A 133 -1.98 6.13 -16.24
CA VAL A 133 -1.77 6.22 -14.80
C VAL A 133 -0.44 6.92 -14.51
N PHE A 134 -0.39 7.66 -13.41
CA PHE A 134 0.81 8.34 -12.95
C PHE A 134 0.98 8.23 -11.45
N VAL A 135 2.19 8.46 -10.97
CA VAL A 135 2.55 8.44 -9.55
C VAL A 135 3.38 9.67 -9.18
N LEU A 136 3.22 10.12 -7.95
CA LEU A 136 4.02 11.18 -7.35
C LEU A 136 4.83 10.59 -6.20
N THR A 137 6.16 10.57 -6.31
CA THR A 137 7.03 9.99 -5.28
C THR A 137 8.21 10.87 -4.92
N THR A 138 8.58 10.89 -3.64
CA THR A 138 9.79 11.55 -3.16
C THR A 138 10.94 10.56 -2.91
N GLN A 139 10.66 9.26 -2.75
CA GLN A 139 11.64 8.28 -2.29
C GLN A 139 11.77 7.05 -3.20
N THR A 140 10.67 6.57 -3.81
CA THR A 140 10.61 5.27 -4.48
C THR A 140 10.70 5.34 -6.01
N ALA A 141 11.31 6.38 -6.55
CA ALA A 141 11.43 6.61 -8.00
C ALA A 141 12.01 5.41 -8.77
N HIS A 142 13.05 4.76 -8.22
CA HIS A 142 13.70 3.61 -8.84
C HIS A 142 12.73 2.42 -8.98
N TRP A 143 11.98 2.13 -7.94
CA TRP A 143 11.00 1.06 -7.91
C TRP A 143 9.93 1.19 -9.01
N PHE A 144 9.45 2.41 -9.27
CA PHE A 144 8.47 2.66 -10.35
C PHE A 144 9.12 2.55 -11.74
N LYS A 145 10.36 3.01 -11.91
CA LYS A 145 11.09 2.87 -13.18
C LYS A 145 11.29 1.40 -13.59
N GLU A 146 11.64 0.53 -12.65
CA GLU A 146 11.76 -0.91 -12.89
C GLU A 146 10.44 -1.54 -13.36
N ARG A 147 9.29 -0.89 -13.12
CA ARG A 147 7.95 -1.33 -13.50
C ARG A 147 7.38 -0.63 -14.71
N GLY A 148 8.27 0.04 -15.47
CA GLY A 148 7.94 0.66 -16.75
C GLY A 148 7.32 2.05 -16.64
N PHE A 149 7.37 2.70 -15.47
CA PHE A 149 7.01 4.11 -15.38
C PHE A 149 8.16 5.00 -15.85
N GLU A 150 7.83 5.97 -16.68
CA GLU A 150 8.79 6.93 -17.21
C GLU A 150 8.71 8.24 -16.43
N ALA A 151 9.89 8.84 -16.16
CA ALA A 151 9.93 10.13 -15.49
C ALA A 151 9.39 11.21 -16.43
N THR A 152 8.49 12.03 -15.91
CA THR A 152 7.89 13.13 -16.66
C THR A 152 7.84 14.42 -15.83
N SER A 153 7.32 15.48 -16.43
CA SER A 153 7.19 16.80 -15.78
C SER A 153 5.80 17.00 -15.19
N VAL A 154 5.68 17.96 -14.27
CA VAL A 154 4.38 18.37 -13.70
C VAL A 154 3.41 18.86 -14.77
N THR A 155 3.94 19.43 -15.86
CA THR A 155 3.14 19.97 -16.99
C THR A 155 2.43 18.87 -17.79
N GLU A 156 2.88 17.60 -17.66
CA GLU A 156 2.25 16.47 -18.31
C GLU A 156 1.13 15.83 -17.46
N LEU A 157 0.97 16.28 -16.22
CA LEU A 157 -0.15 15.87 -15.37
C LEU A 157 -1.48 16.42 -15.90
N PRO A 158 -2.62 15.79 -15.60
CA PRO A 158 -3.94 16.39 -15.79
C PRO A 158 -4.02 17.79 -15.16
N GLU A 159 -4.68 18.75 -15.82
CA GLU A 159 -4.77 20.15 -15.36
C GLU A 159 -5.31 20.24 -13.94
N ASP A 160 -6.37 19.50 -13.64
CA ASP A 160 -6.98 19.38 -12.31
C ASP A 160 -6.04 18.83 -11.24
N LYS A 161 -5.00 18.07 -11.65
CA LYS A 161 -3.93 17.62 -10.75
C LYS A 161 -2.79 18.60 -10.63
N GLN A 162 -2.46 19.34 -11.69
CA GLN A 162 -1.41 20.37 -11.65
C GLN A 162 -1.72 21.43 -10.60
N ASP A 163 -2.99 21.86 -10.51
CA ASP A 163 -3.46 22.82 -9.51
C ASP A 163 -3.31 22.32 -8.06
N LEU A 164 -3.35 21.03 -7.87
CA LEU A 164 -3.21 20.36 -6.57
C LEU A 164 -1.75 19.94 -6.26
N TYR A 165 -0.80 20.23 -7.16
CA TYR A 165 0.57 19.79 -6.98
C TYR A 165 1.26 20.57 -5.85
N ASN A 166 1.79 19.83 -4.87
CA ASN A 166 2.52 20.42 -3.75
C ASN A 166 3.99 20.66 -4.11
N TRP A 167 4.33 21.87 -4.53
CA TRP A 167 5.68 22.30 -4.90
C TRP A 167 6.71 22.19 -3.78
N GLN A 168 6.29 22.37 -2.52
CA GLN A 168 7.20 22.27 -1.37
C GLN A 168 7.71 20.84 -1.17
N ARG A 169 6.90 19.87 -1.54
CA ARG A 169 7.23 18.46 -1.45
C ARG A 169 8.19 17.98 -2.52
N ASN A 170 8.24 18.70 -3.67
CA ASN A 170 9.08 18.39 -4.82
C ASN A 170 9.07 16.91 -5.24
N ALA A 171 7.88 16.29 -5.25
CA ALA A 171 7.70 14.91 -5.63
C ALA A 171 7.99 14.74 -7.13
N LYS A 172 8.73 13.70 -7.49
CA LYS A 172 8.97 13.34 -8.90
C LYS A 172 7.70 12.72 -9.48
N VAL A 173 7.43 13.03 -10.74
CA VAL A 173 6.29 12.53 -11.52
C VAL A 173 6.74 11.38 -12.41
N PHE A 174 5.97 10.31 -12.45
CA PHE A 174 6.18 9.14 -13.28
C PHE A 174 4.88 8.67 -13.91
#